data_b1e9c0ecd3f2787eeb7a901f3aafe326
#
_entry.id   b1e9c0ecd3f2787eeb7a901f3aafe326
#
_cell.length_a   1.000
_cell.length_b   1.000
_cell.length_c   1.000
_cell.angle_alpha   90.00
_cell.angle_beta   90.00
_cell.angle_gamma   90.00
#
_symmetry.space_group_name_H-M   'P 1'
#
loop_
_entity.id
_entity.type
_entity.pdbx_description
1 polymer ?
#
loop_
_entity_poly.entity_id
_entity_poly.type
_entity_poly.pdbx_seq_one_letter_code
_entity_poly.pdbx_strand_id
1 'polypeptide(L)'
;MIWRELVAANPQAKIILSVRDPEDWYASAAATIFVRMLEYDAVRGDPNAVDPVRRGHMEMVNAVVVERSFGGSLQKSHAIAVFNAHNDEMRRLVPADRLFVYESREGWEPLCTFLRVPVTVTPYPRANTRADVPLALPRRPVSHIG
;
A
#
# COMPACT_ATOMS: atom_id res chain seq x y z
N MET A 1 3.67 -4.02 13.55
CA MET A 1 3.86 -4.02 12.08
C MET A 1 4.89 -5.10 11.74
N ILE A 2 4.59 -5.98 10.80
CA ILE A 2 5.35 -7.20 10.43
C ILE A 2 6.81 -6.94 9.98
N TRP A 3 7.11 -5.74 9.44
CA TRP A 3 8.43 -5.44 8.89
C TRP A 3 9.59 -5.62 9.90
N ARG A 4 9.38 -5.32 11.19
CA ARG A 4 10.41 -5.46 12.22
C ARG A 4 10.83 -6.91 12.41
N GLU A 5 9.87 -7.82 12.38
CA GLU A 5 10.11 -9.27 12.48
C GLU A 5 10.86 -9.76 11.24
N LEU A 6 10.49 -9.27 10.04
CA LEU A 6 11.18 -9.60 8.80
C LEU A 6 12.63 -9.10 8.78
N VAL A 7 12.87 -7.86 9.23
CA VAL A 7 14.22 -7.28 9.33
C VAL A 7 15.08 -8.05 10.33
N ALA A 8 14.52 -8.44 11.47
CA ALA A 8 15.22 -9.21 12.50
C ALA A 8 15.53 -10.64 12.02
N ALA A 9 14.57 -11.28 11.34
CA ALA A 9 14.75 -12.63 10.81
C ALA A 9 15.74 -12.70 9.62
N ASN A 10 16.00 -11.55 8.96
CA ASN A 10 16.86 -11.47 7.78
C ASN A 10 17.97 -10.41 7.97
N PRO A 11 18.96 -10.66 8.83
CA PRO A 11 19.96 -9.66 9.23
C PRO A 11 20.87 -9.20 8.07
N GLN A 12 20.95 -9.95 6.98
CA GLN A 12 21.75 -9.61 5.79
C GLN A 12 20.92 -9.02 4.64
N ALA A 13 19.59 -8.96 4.77
CA ALA A 13 18.75 -8.45 3.70
C ALA A 13 18.93 -6.94 3.52
N LYS A 14 19.03 -6.51 2.27
CA LYS A 14 18.89 -5.12 1.86
C LYS A 14 17.41 -4.72 1.92
N ILE A 15 17.15 -3.52 2.37
CA ILE A 15 15.80 -3.01 2.58
C ILE A 15 15.62 -1.77 1.72
N ILE A 16 14.56 -1.76 0.93
CA ILE A 16 14.17 -0.61 0.12
C ILE A 16 12.93 0.00 0.75
N LEU A 17 13.05 1.23 1.20
CA LEU A 17 11.93 2.04 1.68
C LEU A 17 11.49 2.95 0.55
N SER A 18 10.40 2.59 -0.11
CA SER A 18 9.81 3.44 -1.14
C SER A 18 9.07 4.61 -0.48
N VAL A 19 9.45 5.83 -0.86
CA VAL A 19 8.87 7.06 -0.33
C VAL A 19 8.34 7.96 -1.45
N ARG A 20 7.50 8.89 -1.08
CA ARG A 20 7.03 10.00 -1.92
C ARG A 20 6.54 11.13 -1.02
N ASP A 21 6.18 12.26 -1.62
CA ASP A 21 5.52 13.34 -0.90
C ASP A 21 4.26 12.83 -0.16
N PRO A 22 4.09 13.14 1.14
CA PRO A 22 2.98 12.63 1.94
C PRO A 22 1.60 13.07 1.44
N GLU A 23 1.48 14.27 0.90
CA GLU A 23 0.22 14.80 0.33
C GLU A 23 -0.15 14.05 -0.95
N ASP A 24 0.83 13.84 -1.83
CA ASP A 24 0.68 13.05 -3.05
C ASP A 24 0.39 11.58 -2.74
N TRP A 25 1.03 11.03 -1.70
CA TRP A 25 0.75 9.68 -1.24
C TRP A 25 -0.70 9.55 -0.79
N TYR A 26 -1.16 10.45 0.10
CA TYR A 26 -2.52 10.42 0.58
C TYR A 26 -3.55 10.62 -0.54
N ALA A 27 -3.33 11.59 -1.42
CA ALA A 27 -4.20 11.84 -2.57
C ALA A 27 -4.33 10.60 -3.48
N SER A 28 -3.25 9.85 -3.66
CA SER A 28 -3.27 8.60 -4.42
C SER A 28 -4.02 7.48 -3.67
N ALA A 29 -3.73 7.29 -2.39
CA ALA A 29 -4.38 6.27 -1.57
C ALA A 29 -5.89 6.52 -1.41
N ALA A 30 -6.28 7.77 -1.18
CA ALA A 30 -7.68 8.19 -1.07
C ALA A 30 -8.46 7.94 -2.36
N ALA A 31 -7.84 8.20 -3.52
CA ALA A 31 -8.49 7.99 -4.81
C ALA A 31 -8.54 6.51 -5.25
N THR A 32 -7.85 5.60 -4.59
CA THR A 32 -7.72 4.20 -5.02
C THR A 32 -8.09 3.21 -3.93
N ILE A 33 -7.25 3.07 -2.91
CA ILE A 33 -7.39 2.03 -1.89
C ILE A 33 -8.43 2.43 -0.85
N PHE A 34 -8.34 3.65 -0.30
CA PHE A 34 -9.20 4.08 0.80
C PHE A 34 -10.67 4.21 0.38
N VAL A 35 -10.95 4.72 -0.81
CA VAL A 35 -12.32 4.78 -1.32
C VAL A 35 -12.98 3.38 -1.33
N ARG A 36 -12.23 2.34 -1.72
CA ARG A 36 -12.75 0.98 -1.73
C ARG A 36 -13.02 0.43 -0.33
N MET A 37 -12.20 0.82 0.64
CA MET A 37 -12.41 0.44 2.04
C MET A 37 -13.66 1.09 2.61
N LEU A 38 -13.87 2.37 2.32
CA LEU A 38 -15.06 3.11 2.73
C LEU A 38 -16.33 2.56 2.03
N GLU A 39 -16.27 2.25 0.73
CA GLU A 39 -17.37 1.61 0.01
C GLU A 39 -17.72 0.24 0.60
N TYR A 40 -16.72 -0.57 0.95
CA TYR A 40 -16.94 -1.84 1.60
C TYR A 40 -17.54 -1.67 3.00
N ASP A 41 -17.01 -0.75 3.81
CA ASP A 41 -17.54 -0.48 5.15
C ASP A 41 -19.02 -0.10 5.13
N ALA A 42 -19.45 0.68 4.14
CA ALA A 42 -20.84 1.07 3.95
C ALA A 42 -21.80 -0.10 3.65
N VAL A 43 -21.29 -1.21 3.14
CA VAL A 43 -22.12 -2.36 2.70
C VAL A 43 -21.82 -3.67 3.45
N ARG A 44 -20.80 -3.72 4.29
CA ARG A 44 -20.34 -4.96 4.94
C ARG A 44 -21.41 -5.62 5.82
N GLY A 45 -22.38 -4.85 6.31
CA GLY A 45 -23.51 -5.33 7.10
C GLY A 45 -24.55 -6.12 6.30
N ASP A 46 -24.58 -5.98 4.97
CA ASP A 46 -25.47 -6.74 4.10
C ASP A 46 -24.75 -7.99 3.55
N PRO A 47 -25.20 -9.21 3.94
CA PRO A 47 -24.57 -10.46 3.46
C PRO A 47 -24.66 -10.66 1.95
N ASN A 48 -25.59 -9.98 1.27
CA ASN A 48 -25.81 -10.11 -0.16
C ASN A 48 -25.14 -9.04 -1.01
N ALA A 49 -24.60 -7.98 -0.41
CA ALA A 49 -24.00 -6.86 -1.14
C ALA A 49 -22.68 -7.23 -1.83
N VAL A 50 -21.94 -8.20 -1.28
CA VAL A 50 -20.62 -8.62 -1.77
C VAL A 50 -20.56 -10.16 -1.80
N ASP A 51 -19.97 -10.75 -2.85
CA ASP A 51 -19.77 -12.20 -2.89
C ASP A 51 -18.84 -12.68 -1.74
N PRO A 52 -18.95 -13.95 -1.29
CA PRO A 52 -18.24 -14.45 -0.11
C PRO A 52 -16.70 -14.38 -0.23
N VAL A 53 -16.14 -14.67 -1.40
CA VAL A 53 -14.68 -14.66 -1.61
C VAL A 53 -14.16 -13.24 -1.49
N ARG A 54 -14.83 -12.30 -2.13
CA ARG A 54 -14.48 -10.88 -2.06
C ARG A 54 -14.70 -10.32 -0.66
N ARG A 55 -15.74 -10.75 0.04
CA ARG A 55 -15.99 -10.38 1.45
C ARG A 55 -14.79 -10.76 2.31
N GLY A 56 -14.36 -12.01 2.29
CA GLY A 56 -13.21 -12.47 3.07
C GLY A 56 -11.93 -11.69 2.73
N HIS A 57 -11.70 -11.38 1.45
CA HIS A 57 -10.58 -10.53 1.04
C HIS A 57 -10.68 -9.11 1.62
N MET A 58 -11.84 -8.47 1.54
CA MET A 58 -12.04 -7.11 2.04
C MET A 58 -11.98 -7.04 3.58
N GLU A 59 -12.47 -8.07 4.27
CA GLU A 59 -12.35 -8.19 5.73
C GLU A 59 -10.88 -8.28 6.16
N MET A 60 -10.09 -9.13 5.49
CA MET A 60 -8.66 -9.24 5.72
C MET A 60 -7.94 -7.92 5.47
N VAL A 61 -8.24 -7.25 4.35
CA VAL A 61 -7.63 -5.96 4.00
C VAL A 61 -8.04 -4.89 5.03
N ASN A 62 -9.30 -4.84 5.44
CA ASN A 62 -9.76 -3.90 6.47
C ASN A 62 -9.02 -4.14 7.81
N ALA A 63 -8.94 -5.38 8.27
CA ALA A 63 -8.27 -5.71 9.51
C ALA A 63 -6.76 -5.35 9.49
N VAL A 64 -6.09 -5.58 8.37
CA VAL A 64 -4.64 -5.31 8.25
C VAL A 64 -4.35 -3.84 7.97
N VAL A 65 -5.07 -3.23 7.05
CA VAL A 65 -4.81 -1.85 6.63
C VAL A 65 -5.49 -0.87 7.57
N VAL A 66 -6.82 -0.90 7.67
CA VAL A 66 -7.54 0.12 8.42
C VAL A 66 -7.27 0.00 9.91
N GLU A 67 -7.54 -1.18 10.49
CA GLU A 67 -7.47 -1.35 11.93
C GLU A 67 -6.02 -1.42 12.42
N ARG A 68 -5.23 -2.35 11.88
CA ARG A 68 -3.87 -2.61 12.40
C ARG A 68 -2.86 -1.53 12.00
N SER A 69 -2.92 -1.01 10.77
CA SER A 69 -1.94 -0.05 10.29
C SER A 69 -2.33 1.40 10.59
N PHE A 70 -3.62 1.74 10.47
CA PHE A 70 -4.11 3.11 10.66
C PHE A 70 -4.96 3.31 11.92
N GLY A 71 -5.09 2.30 12.80
CA GLY A 71 -5.83 2.44 14.06
C GLY A 71 -7.30 2.80 13.88
N GLY A 72 -7.93 2.35 12.81
CA GLY A 72 -9.34 2.57 12.50
C GLY A 72 -9.67 3.90 11.80
N SER A 73 -8.68 4.74 11.47
CA SER A 73 -8.95 6.04 10.85
C SER A 73 -8.14 6.27 9.57
N LEU A 74 -8.83 6.55 8.48
CA LEU A 74 -8.26 6.93 7.18
C LEU A 74 -8.33 8.44 6.92
N GLN A 75 -8.62 9.24 7.94
CA GLN A 75 -8.64 10.70 7.83
C GLN A 75 -7.25 11.22 7.45
N LYS A 76 -7.22 12.26 6.58
CA LYS A 76 -6.00 12.76 5.94
C LYS A 76 -4.86 13.06 6.91
N SER A 77 -5.12 13.88 7.92
CA SER A 77 -4.08 14.27 8.89
C SER A 77 -3.53 13.08 9.66
N HIS A 78 -4.41 12.17 10.08
CA HIS A 78 -4.04 10.94 10.78
C HIS A 78 -3.23 9.99 9.87
N ALA A 79 -3.73 9.73 8.67
CA ALA A 79 -3.07 8.82 7.73
C ALA A 79 -1.67 9.32 7.32
N ILE A 80 -1.52 10.64 7.08
CA ILE A 80 -0.22 11.26 6.81
C ILE A 80 0.71 11.15 8.02
N ALA A 81 0.20 11.36 9.23
CA ALA A 81 1.01 11.19 10.44
C ALA A 81 1.52 9.75 10.61
N VAL A 82 0.66 8.76 10.38
CA VAL A 82 1.05 7.33 10.40
C VAL A 82 2.08 7.00 9.33
N PHE A 83 1.90 7.53 8.12
CA PHE A 83 2.85 7.35 7.00
C PHE A 83 4.22 7.93 7.34
N ASN A 84 4.28 9.16 7.85
CA ASN A 84 5.53 9.81 8.23
C ASN A 84 6.20 9.08 9.40
N ALA A 85 5.45 8.74 10.43
CA ALA A 85 5.97 7.99 11.58
C ALA A 85 6.58 6.64 11.18
N HIS A 86 5.95 5.92 10.22
CA HIS A 86 6.51 4.70 9.67
C HIS A 86 7.84 4.93 8.95
N ASN A 87 7.90 5.94 8.08
CA ASN A 87 9.11 6.26 7.32
C ASN A 87 10.26 6.67 8.25
N ASP A 88 9.97 7.48 9.26
CA ASP A 88 10.96 7.93 10.24
C ASP A 88 11.46 6.79 11.11
N GLU A 89 10.55 5.89 11.49
CA GLU A 89 10.91 4.70 12.25
C GLU A 89 11.83 3.76 11.45
N MET A 90 11.55 3.53 10.17
CA MET A 90 12.41 2.76 9.29
C MET A 90 13.81 3.38 9.18
N ARG A 91 13.89 4.68 8.97
CA ARG A 91 15.19 5.41 8.91
C ARG A 91 15.98 5.33 10.21
N ARG A 92 15.29 5.30 11.35
CA ARG A 92 15.92 5.25 12.67
C ARG A 92 16.38 3.87 13.08
N LEU A 93 15.63 2.82 12.71
CA LEU A 93 15.84 1.46 13.23
C LEU A 93 16.60 0.55 12.27
N VAL A 94 16.56 0.81 10.97
CA VAL A 94 17.29 0.00 9.98
C VAL A 94 18.69 0.60 9.81
N PRO A 95 19.77 -0.21 9.90
CA PRO A 95 21.14 0.24 9.65
C PRO A 95 21.28 0.89 8.27
N ALA A 96 22.01 2.00 8.20
CA ALA A 96 22.12 2.82 6.99
C ALA A 96 22.77 2.08 5.79
N ASP A 97 23.63 1.11 6.06
CA ASP A 97 24.27 0.27 5.04
C ASP A 97 23.31 -0.77 4.43
N ARG A 98 22.17 -0.99 5.07
CA ARG A 98 21.12 -1.91 4.63
C ARG A 98 19.88 -1.21 4.10
N LEU A 99 19.69 0.08 4.41
CA LEU A 99 18.49 0.84 4.04
C LEU A 99 18.76 1.71 2.81
N PHE A 100 17.95 1.53 1.79
CA PHE A 100 17.87 2.46 0.67
C PHE A 100 16.51 3.16 0.67
N VAL A 101 16.53 4.48 0.87
CA VAL A 101 15.33 5.31 0.74
C VAL A 101 15.20 5.70 -0.73
N TYR A 102 14.10 5.30 -1.35
CA TYR A 102 13.94 5.33 -2.80
C TYR A 102 12.64 6.01 -3.22
N GLU A 103 12.74 6.93 -4.15
CA GLU A 103 11.60 7.46 -4.87
C GLU A 103 11.50 6.83 -6.26
N SER A 104 10.34 6.31 -6.64
CA SER A 104 10.16 5.62 -7.94
C SER A 104 10.48 6.49 -9.16
N ARG A 105 10.43 7.83 -9.03
CA ARG A 105 10.83 8.78 -10.07
C ARG A 105 12.32 8.76 -10.39
N GLU A 106 13.16 8.25 -9.49
CA GLU A 106 14.61 8.15 -9.66
C GLU A 106 15.03 7.06 -10.67
N GLY A 107 14.11 6.15 -11.03
CA GLY A 107 14.33 5.12 -12.04
C GLY A 107 15.26 3.99 -11.59
N TRP A 108 15.86 3.28 -12.57
CA TRP A 108 16.65 2.08 -12.32
C TRP A 108 18.02 2.33 -11.68
N GLU A 109 18.69 3.40 -12.06
CA GLU A 109 20.13 3.60 -11.76
C GLU A 109 20.44 3.52 -10.26
N PRO A 110 19.83 4.34 -9.36
CA PRO A 110 20.15 4.28 -7.95
C PRO A 110 19.71 2.96 -7.30
N LEU A 111 18.62 2.37 -7.78
CA LEU A 111 18.15 1.07 -7.32
C LEU A 111 19.12 -0.06 -7.66
N CYS A 112 19.57 -0.13 -8.91
CA CYS A 112 20.54 -1.13 -9.38
C CYS A 112 21.89 -0.95 -8.69
N THR A 113 22.33 0.28 -8.47
CA THR A 113 23.56 0.59 -7.72
C THR A 113 23.48 0.05 -6.30
N PHE A 114 22.41 0.33 -5.59
CA PHE A 114 22.20 -0.19 -4.23
C PHE A 114 22.17 -1.72 -4.20
N LEU A 115 21.50 -2.34 -5.15
CA LEU A 115 21.39 -3.80 -5.25
C LEU A 115 22.69 -4.46 -5.76
N ARG A 116 23.62 -3.69 -6.34
CA ARG A 116 24.85 -4.16 -6.98
C ARG A 116 24.56 -5.08 -8.16
N VAL A 117 23.62 -4.68 -9.00
CA VAL A 117 23.26 -5.38 -10.24
C VAL A 117 23.42 -4.43 -11.44
N PRO A 118 23.62 -4.95 -12.65
CA PRO A 118 23.69 -4.12 -13.86
C PRO A 118 22.40 -3.32 -14.07
N VAL A 119 22.54 -2.08 -14.54
CA VAL A 119 21.37 -1.26 -14.92
C VAL A 119 20.77 -1.83 -16.20
N THR A 120 19.47 -2.06 -16.21
CA THR A 120 18.74 -2.54 -17.37
C THR A 120 18.53 -1.43 -18.40
N VAL A 121 18.48 -1.80 -19.67
CA VAL A 121 18.10 -0.89 -20.77
C VAL A 121 16.59 -0.75 -20.93
N THR A 122 15.82 -1.60 -20.24
CA THR A 122 14.36 -1.53 -20.26
C THR A 122 13.89 -0.25 -19.60
N PRO A 123 12.97 0.52 -20.20
CA PRO A 123 12.41 1.71 -19.55
C PRO A 123 11.84 1.41 -18.18
N TYR A 124 11.98 2.34 -17.23
CA TYR A 124 11.39 2.18 -15.90
C TYR A 124 9.87 2.11 -16.02
N PRO A 125 9.21 1.07 -15.46
CA PRO A 125 7.77 0.89 -15.62
C PRO A 125 6.99 2.00 -14.91
N ARG A 126 5.98 2.52 -15.57
CA ARG A 126 5.00 3.47 -15.02
C ARG A 126 3.62 2.81 -15.04
N ALA A 127 3.43 1.86 -14.14
CA ALA A 127 2.17 1.13 -13.97
C ALA A 127 1.47 1.54 -12.67
N ASN A 128 0.21 1.14 -12.53
CA ASN A 128 -0.63 1.43 -11.36
C ASN A 128 -0.82 2.93 -11.10
N THR A 129 -0.97 3.71 -12.16
CA THR A 129 -1.39 5.10 -12.03
C THR A 129 -2.84 5.17 -11.54
N ARG A 130 -3.31 6.34 -11.10
CA ARG A 130 -4.72 6.54 -10.72
C ARG A 130 -5.69 6.12 -11.83
N ALA A 131 -5.28 6.27 -13.10
CA ALA A 131 -6.09 5.88 -14.26
C ALA A 131 -6.20 4.36 -14.44
N ASP A 132 -5.23 3.60 -13.93
CA ASP A 132 -5.18 2.15 -14.08
C ASP A 132 -6.01 1.41 -13.01
N VAL A 133 -6.42 2.09 -11.95
CA VAL A 133 -7.17 1.49 -10.84
C VAL A 133 -8.67 1.64 -11.07
N PRO A 134 -9.44 0.54 -11.29
CA PRO A 134 -10.89 0.62 -11.45
C PRO A 134 -11.56 1.24 -10.22
N LEU A 135 -12.32 2.31 -10.41
CA LEU A 135 -12.92 3.11 -9.32
C LEU A 135 -14.09 2.45 -8.61
N ALA A 136 -14.71 1.41 -9.19
CA ALA A 136 -15.89 0.79 -8.60
C ALA A 136 -15.67 -0.67 -8.20
N LEU A 137 -16.24 -1.07 -7.06
CA LEU A 137 -16.44 -2.48 -6.76
C LEU A 137 -17.42 -3.04 -7.78
N PRO A 138 -17.11 -4.10 -8.56
CA PRO A 138 -18.10 -4.74 -9.42
C PRO A 138 -19.27 -5.19 -8.57
N ARG A 139 -20.47 -4.67 -8.87
CA ARG A 139 -21.70 -5.10 -8.25
C ARG A 139 -22.02 -6.52 -8.72
N ARG A 140 -22.54 -7.35 -7.83
CA ARG A 140 -23.05 -8.67 -8.19
C ARG A 140 -24.16 -8.48 -9.25
N PRO A 141 -24.13 -9.19 -10.40
CA PRO A 141 -25.25 -9.15 -11.30
C PRO A 141 -26.49 -9.62 -10.55
N VAL A 142 -27.54 -8.82 -10.55
CA VAL A 142 -28.83 -9.21 -9.98
C VAL A 142 -29.38 -10.29 -10.92
N SER A 143 -29.27 -11.55 -10.51
CA SER A 143 -29.95 -12.66 -11.23
C SER A 143 -31.42 -12.43 -11.02
N HIS A 144 -32.11 -11.90 -12.02
CA HIS A 144 -33.55 -11.97 -12.09
C HIS A 144 -33.90 -13.46 -12.22
N ILE A 145 -34.28 -14.06 -11.10
CA ILE A 145 -34.98 -15.35 -11.10
C ILE A 145 -36.38 -15.00 -11.56
N GLY A 146 -36.67 -15.33 -12.83
CA GLY A 146 -38.03 -15.35 -13.37
C GLY A 146 -38.80 -16.60 -12.89
#